data_adab4d9ecadd9a76c86e178d7e287c08
#
_entry.id   adab4d9ecadd9a76c86e178d7e287c08
#
_cell.length_a   1.000
_cell.length_b   1.000
_cell.length_c   1.000
_cell.angle_alpha   90.00
_cell.angle_beta   90.00
_cell.angle_gamma   90.00
#
_symmetry.space_group_name_H-M   'P 1'
#
loop_
_entity.id
_entity.type
_entity.pdbx_description
1 polymer ?
#
loop_
_entity_poly.entity_id
_entity_poly.type
_entity_poly.pdbx_seq_one_letter_code
_entity_poly.pdbx_strand_id
1 'polypeptide(L)'
;ENMMFGNEDNKYLKPIINKLKQKKINIIGPVSGDSIIIKNNLSNFDCFLFTYHDQALIPFKYISNFAGVNYTGNLNIIRTSPAHGTAYDMINNKKVISSGLLNCFKLIRKINKNRN
;
A
#
# COMPACT_ATOMS: atom_id res chain seq x y z
N GLU A 1 -4.74 15.81 -13.93
CA GLU A 1 -4.59 17.28 -14.09
C GLU A 1 -4.67 17.73 -15.56
N ASN A 2 -5.23 16.87 -16.42
CA ASN A 2 -5.51 17.18 -17.84
C ASN A 2 -4.33 17.79 -18.62
N MET A 3 -3.12 17.31 -18.37
CA MET A 3 -1.88 17.76 -19.04
C MET A 3 -1.46 19.21 -18.75
N MET A 4 -2.01 19.85 -17.73
CA MET A 4 -1.58 21.22 -17.36
C MET A 4 -0.19 21.26 -16.74
N PHE A 5 0.21 20.17 -16.03
CA PHE A 5 1.48 20.09 -15.29
C PHE A 5 2.34 18.87 -15.64
N GLY A 6 1.98 18.14 -16.70
CA GLY A 6 2.72 16.97 -17.13
C GLY A 6 1.88 16.08 -18.04
N ASN A 7 2.54 15.14 -18.71
CA ASN A 7 1.91 14.24 -19.68
C ASN A 7 2.04 12.76 -19.27
N GLU A 8 2.52 12.49 -18.07
CA GLU A 8 2.85 11.15 -17.58
C GLU A 8 1.61 10.27 -17.51
N ASP A 9 0.48 10.83 -17.07
CA ASP A 9 -0.81 10.11 -16.99
C ASP A 9 -1.23 9.59 -18.37
N ASN A 10 -1.14 10.42 -19.39
CA ASN A 10 -1.56 10.03 -20.75
C ASN A 10 -0.53 9.13 -21.42
N LYS A 11 0.77 9.41 -21.22
CA LYS A 11 1.86 8.70 -21.88
C LYS A 11 2.11 7.31 -21.27
N TYR A 12 1.95 7.16 -19.97
CA TYR A 12 2.31 5.92 -19.25
C TYR A 12 1.12 5.27 -18.56
N LEU A 13 0.39 6.00 -17.69
CA LEU A 13 -0.60 5.36 -16.81
C LEU A 13 -1.85 4.90 -17.56
N LYS A 14 -2.47 5.76 -18.36
CA LYS A 14 -3.68 5.40 -19.12
C LYS A 14 -3.47 4.20 -20.07
N PRO A 15 -2.38 4.11 -20.85
CA PRO A 15 -2.13 2.92 -21.67
C PRO A 15 -1.99 1.62 -20.86
N ILE A 16 -1.32 1.68 -19.71
CA ILE A 16 -1.17 0.52 -18.81
C ILE A 16 -2.54 0.11 -18.25
N ILE A 17 -3.31 1.07 -17.73
CA ILE A 17 -4.66 0.84 -17.20
C ILE A 17 -5.56 0.19 -18.25
N ASN A 18 -5.52 0.68 -19.50
CA ASN A 18 -6.31 0.11 -20.58
C ASN A 18 -5.91 -1.35 -20.88
N LYS A 19 -4.61 -1.67 -20.89
CA LYS A 19 -4.12 -3.05 -21.04
C LYS A 19 -4.59 -3.96 -19.88
N LEU A 20 -4.62 -3.44 -18.65
CA LEU A 20 -5.10 -4.19 -17.49
C LEU A 20 -6.61 -4.44 -17.56
N LYS A 21 -7.39 -3.44 -18.00
CA LYS A 21 -8.83 -3.61 -18.26
C LYS A 21 -9.12 -4.67 -19.31
N GLN A 22 -8.33 -4.71 -20.39
CA GLN A 22 -8.45 -5.76 -21.41
C GLN A 22 -8.20 -7.16 -20.83
N LYS A 23 -7.35 -7.29 -19.81
CA LYS A 23 -7.15 -8.52 -19.05
C LYS A 23 -8.22 -8.78 -17.98
N LYS A 24 -9.34 -8.05 -18.00
CA LYS A 24 -10.46 -8.15 -17.05
C LYS A 24 -10.09 -7.80 -15.61
N ILE A 25 -9.04 -7.03 -15.40
CA ILE A 25 -8.70 -6.49 -14.07
C ILE A 25 -9.58 -5.27 -13.83
N ASN A 26 -10.36 -5.31 -12.73
CA ASN A 26 -11.18 -4.17 -12.30
C ASN A 26 -10.28 -3.08 -11.71
N ILE A 27 -9.90 -2.12 -12.54
CA ILE A 27 -9.01 -1.03 -12.17
C ILE A 27 -9.62 0.32 -12.55
N ILE A 28 -9.53 1.27 -11.65
CA ILE A 28 -9.97 2.66 -11.83
C ILE A 28 -8.74 3.56 -11.72
N GLY A 29 -8.61 4.51 -12.63
CA GLY A 29 -7.51 5.48 -12.61
C GLY A 29 -7.13 5.99 -14.00
N PRO A 30 -6.11 6.85 -14.08
CA PRO A 30 -5.48 7.53 -12.94
C PRO A 30 -6.46 8.47 -12.24
N VAL A 31 -6.31 8.61 -10.94
CA VAL A 31 -7.14 9.50 -10.10
C VAL A 31 -6.24 10.39 -9.27
N SER A 32 -6.76 11.52 -8.82
CA SER A 32 -6.02 12.45 -7.97
C SER A 32 -5.69 11.82 -6.62
N GLY A 33 -4.42 11.89 -6.21
CA GLY A 33 -3.94 11.21 -5.01
C GLY A 33 -4.54 11.74 -3.72
N ASP A 34 -4.86 13.03 -3.68
CA ASP A 34 -5.52 13.67 -2.54
C ASP A 34 -7.00 13.28 -2.42
N SER A 35 -7.65 13.03 -3.54
CA SER A 35 -9.09 12.73 -3.59
C SER A 35 -9.40 11.25 -3.37
N ILE A 36 -8.46 10.36 -3.68
CA ILE A 36 -8.71 8.91 -3.58
C ILE A 36 -8.69 8.42 -2.12
N ILE A 37 -7.87 9.01 -1.27
CA ILE A 37 -7.74 8.62 0.14
C ILE A 37 -8.70 9.43 1.01
N ILE A 38 -9.98 9.19 0.83
CA ILE A 38 -11.02 9.70 1.72
C ILE A 38 -11.73 8.54 2.40
N LYS A 39 -12.34 8.79 3.55
CA LYS A 39 -12.96 7.75 4.39
C LYS A 39 -13.93 6.85 3.62
N ASN A 40 -14.76 7.43 2.75
CA ASN A 40 -15.76 6.69 1.98
C ASN A 40 -15.13 5.80 0.90
N ASN A 41 -13.93 6.12 0.41
CA ASN A 41 -13.27 5.34 -0.63
C ASN A 41 -12.50 4.15 -0.06
N LEU A 42 -12.06 4.19 1.20
CA LEU A 42 -11.27 3.12 1.81
C LEU A 42 -12.00 1.76 1.84
N SER A 43 -13.32 1.76 1.90
CA SER A 43 -14.14 0.55 1.85
C SER A 43 -14.57 0.13 0.45
N ASN A 44 -14.39 0.98 -0.55
CA ASN A 44 -14.86 0.74 -1.92
C ASN A 44 -13.81 0.06 -2.81
N PHE A 45 -12.57 -0.02 -2.36
CA PHE A 45 -11.47 -0.59 -3.12
C PHE A 45 -10.72 -1.64 -2.31
N ASP A 46 -10.33 -2.73 -2.96
CA ASP A 46 -9.51 -3.78 -2.36
C ASP A 46 -8.05 -3.35 -2.20
N CYS A 47 -7.58 -2.45 -3.08
CA CYS A 47 -6.19 -2.00 -3.12
C CYS A 47 -6.07 -0.60 -3.73
N PHE A 48 -5.14 0.17 -3.20
CA PHE A 48 -4.71 1.45 -3.77
C PHE A 48 -3.28 1.30 -4.30
N LEU A 49 -3.08 1.64 -5.57
CA LEU A 49 -1.76 1.63 -6.20
C LEU A 49 -1.26 3.06 -6.36
N PHE A 50 -0.10 3.32 -5.81
CA PHE A 50 0.60 4.60 -5.93
C PHE A 50 1.90 4.43 -6.70
N THR A 51 2.23 5.40 -7.53
CA THR A 51 3.48 5.42 -8.30
C THR A 51 4.60 6.17 -7.59
N TYR A 52 4.29 6.86 -6.52
CA TYR A 52 5.25 7.61 -5.70
C TYR A 52 5.19 7.17 -4.24
N HIS A 53 6.35 6.85 -3.70
CA HIS A 53 6.53 6.26 -2.37
C HIS A 53 5.83 7.04 -1.24
N ASP A 54 6.11 8.35 -1.11
CA ASP A 54 5.57 9.12 0.01
C ASP A 54 4.08 9.37 -0.13
N GLN A 55 3.57 9.46 -1.35
CA GLN A 55 2.14 9.55 -1.62
C GLN A 55 1.37 8.35 -1.06
N ALA A 56 1.99 7.16 -1.08
CA ALA A 56 1.42 5.96 -0.48
C ALA A 56 1.65 5.92 1.04
N LEU A 57 2.86 6.23 1.49
CA LEU A 57 3.24 5.98 2.89
C LEU A 57 2.63 6.97 3.88
N ILE A 58 2.36 8.21 3.48
CA ILE A 58 1.72 9.18 4.35
C ILE A 58 0.33 8.70 4.80
N PRO A 59 -0.64 8.42 3.90
CA PRO A 59 -1.95 7.92 4.29
C PRO A 59 -1.87 6.53 4.92
N PHE A 60 -1.00 5.66 4.43
CA PHE A 60 -0.81 4.33 5.01
C PHE A 60 -0.40 4.40 6.47
N LYS A 61 0.60 5.19 6.83
CA LYS A 61 1.05 5.34 8.22
C LYS A 61 0.01 6.03 9.09
N TYR A 62 -0.70 7.01 8.55
CA TYR A 62 -1.78 7.68 9.27
C TYR A 62 -2.91 6.69 9.65
N ILE A 63 -3.31 5.84 8.71
CA ILE A 63 -4.40 4.86 8.92
C ILE A 63 -3.94 3.68 9.77
N SER A 64 -2.76 3.11 9.46
CA SER A 64 -2.28 1.90 10.13
C SER A 64 -1.58 2.14 11.46
N ASN A 65 -1.13 3.38 11.69
CA ASN A 65 -0.29 3.71 12.84
C ASN A 65 0.89 2.72 12.96
N PHE A 66 1.13 2.12 14.12
CA PHE A 66 2.19 1.12 14.35
C PHE A 66 1.78 -0.32 13.96
N ALA A 67 0.56 -0.52 13.49
CA ALA A 67 0.04 -1.84 13.11
C ALA A 67 0.35 -2.24 11.66
N GLY A 68 0.92 -1.34 10.88
CA GLY A 68 1.22 -1.54 9.46
C GLY A 68 2.24 -2.66 9.20
N VAL A 69 2.05 -3.37 8.10
CA VAL A 69 2.93 -4.44 7.64
C VAL A 69 3.40 -4.16 6.22
N ASN A 70 4.69 -4.26 6.00
CA ASN A 70 5.29 -4.30 4.67
C ASN A 70 5.33 -5.76 4.21
N TYR A 71 4.77 -6.04 3.04
CA TYR A 71 4.78 -7.34 2.39
C TYR A 71 5.43 -7.21 1.01
N THR A 72 6.38 -8.09 0.71
CA THR A 72 7.00 -8.14 -0.62
C THR A 72 6.36 -9.27 -1.42
N GLY A 73 5.65 -8.90 -2.47
CA GLY A 73 5.04 -9.85 -3.39
C GLY A 73 6.03 -10.44 -4.41
N ASN A 74 5.59 -11.46 -5.13
CA ASN A 74 6.34 -12.12 -6.22
C ASN A 74 7.69 -12.70 -5.79
N LEU A 75 7.76 -13.24 -4.57
CA LEU A 75 8.91 -13.99 -4.05
C LEU A 75 8.52 -15.46 -3.82
N ASN A 76 9.49 -16.36 -3.93
CA ASN A 76 9.32 -17.77 -3.58
C ASN A 76 9.14 -17.99 -2.06
N ILE A 77 9.53 -17.01 -1.25
CA ILE A 77 9.35 -16.98 0.20
C ILE A 77 8.33 -15.90 0.58
N ILE A 78 7.69 -16.06 1.73
CA ILE A 78 6.85 -15.01 2.32
C ILE A 78 7.75 -14.06 3.09
N ARG A 79 7.87 -12.81 2.61
CA ARG A 79 8.63 -11.75 3.28
C ARG A 79 7.69 -10.69 3.82
N THR A 80 7.70 -10.53 5.13
CA THR A 80 6.97 -9.46 5.83
C THR A 80 7.88 -8.74 6.81
N SER A 81 7.63 -7.47 7.04
CA SER A 81 8.29 -6.70 8.10
C SER A 81 7.32 -5.64 8.66
N PRO A 82 7.47 -5.24 9.93
CA PRO A 82 6.75 -4.08 10.44
C PRO A 82 7.04 -2.85 9.59
N ALA A 83 6.01 -2.06 9.31
CA ALA A 83 6.12 -0.88 8.45
C ALA A 83 6.47 0.40 9.25
N HIS A 84 7.34 0.29 10.25
CA HIS A 84 7.88 1.44 10.98
C HIS A 84 9.35 1.68 10.62
N GLY A 85 9.81 2.93 10.82
CA GLY A 85 11.22 3.30 10.66
C GLY A 85 12.10 2.76 11.79
N THR A 86 13.34 3.23 11.82
CA THR A 86 14.37 2.81 12.81
C THR A 86 14.01 3.14 14.26
N ALA A 87 13.07 4.07 14.47
CA ALA A 87 12.51 4.42 15.77
C ALA A 87 13.59 4.69 16.86
N TYR A 88 14.67 5.40 16.50
CA TYR A 88 15.76 5.75 17.43
C TYR A 88 15.29 6.49 18.68
N ASP A 89 14.25 7.31 18.53
CA ASP A 89 13.58 8.02 19.60
C ASP A 89 12.89 7.09 20.63
N MET A 90 12.66 5.83 20.26
CA MET A 90 12.03 4.83 21.12
C MET A 90 13.04 4.01 21.94
N ILE A 91 14.36 4.13 21.69
CA ILE A 91 15.40 3.30 22.35
C ILE A 91 15.31 3.38 23.89
N ASN A 92 15.00 4.57 24.41
CA ASN A 92 14.88 4.78 25.87
C ASN A 92 13.45 4.63 26.38
N ASN A 93 12.51 4.23 25.54
CA ASN A 93 11.12 4.12 25.92
C ASN A 93 10.83 2.73 26.49
N LYS A 94 10.31 2.65 27.74
CA LYS A 94 9.97 1.38 28.39
C LYS A 94 8.76 0.67 27.73
N LYS A 95 7.99 1.36 26.88
CA LYS A 95 6.84 0.78 26.17
C LYS A 95 7.22 0.41 24.74
N VAL A 96 7.37 -0.89 24.48
CA VAL A 96 7.57 -1.42 23.15
C VAL A 96 6.22 -1.69 22.49
N ILE A 97 6.02 -1.15 21.28
CA ILE A 97 4.81 -1.41 20.48
C ILE A 97 5.09 -2.57 19.53
N SER A 98 4.55 -3.75 19.84
CA SER A 98 4.77 -4.99 19.07
C SER A 98 3.69 -5.29 18.04
N SER A 99 2.69 -4.42 17.87
CA SER A 99 1.53 -4.66 16.99
C SER A 99 1.93 -4.95 15.53
N GLY A 100 2.89 -4.22 14.99
CA GLY A 100 3.39 -4.45 13.63
C GLY A 100 3.99 -5.85 13.46
N LEU A 101 4.83 -6.30 14.41
CA LEU A 101 5.43 -7.63 14.37
C LEU A 101 4.37 -8.73 14.50
N LEU A 102 3.43 -8.59 15.42
CA LEU A 102 2.32 -9.54 15.57
C LEU A 102 1.48 -9.63 14.30
N ASN A 103 1.22 -8.52 13.63
CA ASN A 103 0.49 -8.51 12.37
C ASN A 103 1.29 -9.14 11.22
N CYS A 104 2.62 -9.06 11.21
CA CYS A 104 3.45 -9.82 10.28
C CYS A 104 3.20 -11.33 10.42
N PHE A 105 3.21 -11.87 11.63
CA PHE A 105 2.92 -13.28 11.86
C PHE A 105 1.50 -13.68 11.47
N LYS A 106 0.49 -12.84 11.79
CA LYS A 106 -0.89 -13.08 11.35
C LYS A 106 -1.01 -13.13 9.83
N LEU A 107 -0.33 -12.22 9.12
CA LEU A 107 -0.33 -12.19 7.66
C LEU A 107 0.35 -13.43 7.07
N ILE A 108 1.51 -13.85 7.59
CA ILE A 108 2.20 -15.08 7.16
C ILE A 108 1.27 -16.29 7.30
N ARG A 109 0.60 -16.45 8.45
CA ARG A 109 -0.34 -17.55 8.69
C ARG A 109 -1.51 -17.53 7.70
N LYS A 110 -2.07 -16.35 7.41
CA LYS A 110 -3.14 -16.18 6.42
C LYS A 110 -2.69 -16.57 5.02
N ILE A 111 -1.51 -16.13 4.60
CA ILE A 111 -0.96 -16.45 3.26
C ILE A 111 -0.70 -17.95 3.14
N ASN A 112 -0.08 -18.58 4.14
CA ASN A 112 0.17 -20.02 4.13
C ASN A 112 -1.13 -20.83 4.05
N LYS A 113 -2.18 -20.42 4.77
CA LYS A 113 -3.48 -21.09 4.70
C LYS A 113 -4.13 -21.00 3.31
N ASN A 114 -3.87 -19.93 2.58
CA ASN A 114 -4.46 -19.72 1.24
C ASN A 114 -3.59 -20.32 0.10
N ARG A 115 -2.36 -20.79 0.40
CA ARG A 115 -1.49 -21.46 -0.57
C ARG A 115 -1.68 -22.98 -0.58
N ASN A 116 -2.27 -23.53 0.47
CA ASN A 116 -2.67 -24.95 0.57
C ASN A 116 -4.12 -25.13 0.16
#